data_19d42599c46fe74eedef3c3db6fa2fd5
#
_entry.id   19d42599c46fe74eedef3c3db6fa2fd5
#
_cell.length_a   1.000
_cell.length_b   1.000
_cell.length_c   1.000
_cell.angle_alpha   90.00
_cell.angle_beta   90.00
_cell.angle_gamma   90.00
#
_symmetry.space_group_name_H-M   'P 1'
#
loop_
_entity.id
_entity.type
_entity.pdbx_description
1 polymer ?
#
loop_
_entity_poly.entity_id
_entity_poly.type
_entity_poly.pdbx_seq_one_letter_code
_entity_poly.pdbx_strand_id
1 'polypeptide(L)'
;KEDLGKSRMESYMCEIGLTLSELTWMQKHLRSLMRSKRVSTPAAQFAAKSFRSPSPYGTVLIMSPWNYPVLLTLDPLIDAIAAGNTAVVKPSAYAPCTFNVMKTMIEECFPAHYVAVVDGGRAENQALLQQRFDMIFFTGGKTVGREVLRHAAEYLTPVTLELGGKSPCIVDSTAKIRLAAKRIVFGKYLNCGQTCVAPDYVLVEKAVKEKLLTCIKEEIRRMFGEHPLENPDYGKMINQMHFGWVRGLIDPMKLVVGGQAQEETLRIAPTVLADVTAEDPVMQEEIFGPVLPVIPVKDIEEAIRFVQDRPKPLALYVFTEGKRTEQRILTETSYGGGCINDTIIHLATSEMGFGGVGNSGMGSYHGKKSFDLFSHEKSIVKKSTWMDLPMRYHPYKKFNGKLIRMFIH
;
A
#
# COMPACT_ATOMS: atom_id res chain seq x y z
N LYS A 1 -14.09 -1.69 16.85
CA LYS A 1 -13.86 -2.87 17.72
C LYS A 1 -14.76 -4.04 17.30
N GLU A 2 -16.01 -3.78 17.01
CA GLU A 2 -17.01 -4.80 16.63
C GLU A 2 -16.57 -5.66 15.42
N ASP A 3 -16.08 -5.02 14.36
CA ASP A 3 -15.71 -5.71 13.12
C ASP A 3 -14.42 -6.54 13.27
N LEU A 4 -13.34 -5.96 13.78
CA LEU A 4 -11.99 -6.53 13.79
C LEU A 4 -11.41 -6.85 15.20
N GLY A 5 -12.13 -6.49 16.27
CA GLY A 5 -11.64 -6.67 17.63
C GLY A 5 -10.51 -5.73 18.06
N LYS A 6 -10.02 -4.85 17.18
CA LYS A 6 -8.92 -3.93 17.46
C LYS A 6 -9.15 -3.09 18.72
N SER A 7 -8.09 -2.88 19.50
CA SER A 7 -8.13 -1.96 20.64
C SER A 7 -8.32 -0.50 20.19
N ARG A 8 -8.71 0.38 21.12
CA ARG A 8 -8.80 1.81 20.84
C ARG A 8 -7.45 2.41 20.44
N MET A 9 -6.37 1.97 21.10
CA MET A 9 -5.02 2.45 20.82
C MET A 9 -4.57 2.03 19.43
N GLU A 10 -4.76 0.77 19.07
CA GLU A 10 -4.41 0.28 17.73
C GLU A 10 -5.23 0.96 16.65
N SER A 11 -6.55 1.11 16.84
CA SER A 11 -7.42 1.81 15.89
C SER A 11 -7.01 3.28 15.69
N TYR A 12 -6.60 3.96 16.76
CA TYR A 12 -6.11 5.33 16.64
C TYR A 12 -4.75 5.39 15.94
N MET A 13 -3.80 4.56 16.37
CA MET A 13 -2.43 4.56 15.84
C MET A 13 -2.37 4.20 14.36
N CYS A 14 -3.18 3.23 13.92
CA CYS A 14 -3.06 2.63 12.59
C CYS A 14 -4.12 3.11 11.60
N GLU A 15 -5.16 3.82 12.04
CA GLU A 15 -6.22 4.31 11.18
C GLU A 15 -6.51 5.79 11.44
N ILE A 16 -7.18 6.12 12.54
CA ILE A 16 -7.68 7.48 12.78
C ILE A 16 -6.56 8.51 12.79
N GLY A 17 -5.48 8.22 13.53
CA GLY A 17 -4.34 9.14 13.65
C GLY A 17 -3.61 9.36 12.32
N LEU A 18 -3.45 8.31 11.50
CA LEU A 18 -2.85 8.43 10.17
C LEU A 18 -3.74 9.23 9.23
N THR A 19 -5.04 8.96 9.21
CA THR A 19 -6.02 9.73 8.42
C THR A 19 -6.03 11.21 8.79
N LEU A 20 -5.99 11.54 10.08
CA LEU A 20 -5.90 12.93 10.56
C LEU A 20 -4.56 13.58 10.17
N SER A 21 -3.48 12.81 10.15
CA SER A 21 -2.16 13.27 9.71
C SER A 21 -2.18 13.62 8.22
N GLU A 22 -2.72 12.74 7.37
CA GLU A 22 -2.84 12.99 5.92
C GLU A 22 -3.75 14.19 5.64
N LEU A 23 -4.91 14.28 6.30
CA LEU A 23 -5.80 15.44 6.19
C LEU A 23 -5.09 16.75 6.56
N THR A 24 -4.36 16.75 7.67
CA THR A 24 -3.62 17.93 8.13
C THR A 24 -2.53 18.33 7.16
N TRP A 25 -1.78 17.33 6.64
CA TRP A 25 -0.74 17.56 5.64
C TRP A 25 -1.34 18.15 4.36
N MET A 26 -2.43 17.56 3.87
CA MET A 26 -3.11 18.00 2.65
C MET A 26 -3.65 19.44 2.80
N GLN A 27 -4.32 19.76 3.89
CA GLN A 27 -4.81 21.12 4.18
C GLN A 27 -3.69 22.16 4.16
N LYS A 28 -2.54 21.82 4.76
CA LYS A 28 -1.37 22.70 4.83
C LYS A 28 -0.74 22.96 3.45
N HIS A 29 -0.74 21.98 2.57
CA HIS A 29 -0.03 22.03 1.29
C HIS A 29 -0.94 22.32 0.09
N LEU A 30 -2.27 22.21 0.22
CA LEU A 30 -3.25 22.31 -0.87
C LEU A 30 -3.04 23.53 -1.76
N ARG A 31 -2.93 24.73 -1.18
CA ARG A 31 -2.71 25.98 -1.94
C ARG A 31 -1.47 25.94 -2.82
N SER A 32 -0.42 25.27 -2.35
CA SER A 32 0.84 25.11 -3.10
C SER A 32 0.72 24.07 -4.21
N LEU A 33 -0.02 22.99 -3.94
CA LEU A 33 -0.24 21.89 -4.88
C LEU A 33 -1.09 22.33 -6.08
N MET A 34 -2.13 23.12 -5.86
CA MET A 34 -3.05 23.64 -6.87
C MET A 34 -2.42 24.65 -7.84
N ARG A 35 -1.28 25.25 -7.47
CA ARG A 35 -0.66 26.31 -8.29
C ARG A 35 -0.03 25.74 -9.55
N SER A 36 -0.24 26.43 -10.69
CA SER A 36 0.54 26.16 -11.90
C SER A 36 2.03 26.42 -11.65
N LYS A 37 2.87 25.48 -12.07
CA LYS A 37 4.33 25.53 -11.87
C LYS A 37 5.04 25.86 -13.18
N ARG A 38 5.80 26.97 -13.19
CA ARG A 38 6.63 27.31 -14.33
C ARG A 38 7.75 26.28 -14.52
N VAL A 39 8.03 25.97 -15.79
CA VAL A 39 9.12 25.11 -16.21
C VAL A 39 9.99 25.86 -17.22
N SER A 40 11.20 25.37 -17.48
CA SER A 40 12.07 25.92 -18.50
C SER A 40 11.39 25.90 -19.85
N THR A 41 11.48 27.03 -20.59
CA THR A 41 10.99 27.13 -21.97
C THR A 41 12.20 27.05 -22.89
N PRO A 42 12.27 26.10 -23.84
CA PRO A 42 13.40 26.03 -24.78
C PRO A 42 13.59 27.31 -25.57
N ALA A 43 14.85 27.66 -25.89
CA ALA A 43 15.19 28.86 -26.67
C ALA A 43 14.47 28.88 -28.04
N ALA A 44 14.25 27.74 -28.66
CA ALA A 44 13.47 27.61 -29.89
C ALA A 44 12.01 28.12 -29.77
N GLN A 45 11.50 28.24 -28.56
CA GLN A 45 10.18 28.77 -28.26
C GLN A 45 10.23 30.22 -27.72
N PHE A 46 11.28 30.96 -28.03
CA PHE A 46 11.46 32.35 -27.58
C PHE A 46 10.16 33.16 -27.65
N ALA A 47 9.98 34.08 -26.68
CA ALA A 47 8.76 34.82 -26.42
C ALA A 47 7.57 33.95 -25.96
N ALA A 48 7.85 32.78 -25.33
CA ALA A 48 6.85 31.94 -24.69
C ALA A 48 7.15 31.72 -23.18
N LYS A 49 6.14 31.24 -22.46
CA LYS A 49 6.23 30.79 -21.08
C LYS A 49 5.63 29.38 -21.00
N SER A 50 6.37 28.43 -20.47
CA SER A 50 5.91 27.06 -20.25
C SER A 50 5.56 26.85 -18.79
N PHE A 51 4.45 26.17 -18.53
CA PHE A 51 4.01 25.83 -17.19
C PHE A 51 3.16 24.56 -17.19
N ARG A 52 3.14 23.90 -16.05
CA ARG A 52 2.30 22.74 -15.76
C ARG A 52 1.16 23.18 -14.84
N SER A 53 -0.06 22.72 -15.10
CA SER A 53 -1.25 23.07 -14.33
C SER A 53 -2.04 21.82 -13.98
N PRO A 54 -2.22 21.50 -12.68
CA PRO A 54 -3.04 20.37 -12.27
C PRO A 54 -4.52 20.61 -12.64
N SER A 55 -5.24 19.53 -12.89
CA SER A 55 -6.67 19.52 -13.17
C SER A 55 -7.25 18.21 -12.64
N PRO A 56 -8.42 18.21 -11.97
CA PRO A 56 -9.09 16.98 -11.57
C PRO A 56 -9.38 16.10 -12.77
N TYR A 57 -9.47 14.80 -12.54
CA TYR A 57 -9.98 13.86 -13.54
C TYR A 57 -11.48 14.01 -13.76
N GLY A 58 -12.25 14.13 -12.67
CA GLY A 58 -13.71 14.21 -12.69
C GLY A 58 -14.34 13.40 -11.57
N THR A 59 -15.04 12.31 -11.89
CA THR A 59 -15.65 11.41 -10.93
C THR A 59 -14.74 10.20 -10.68
N VAL A 60 -14.33 10.03 -9.43
CA VAL A 60 -13.44 8.94 -8.99
C VAL A 60 -14.22 7.86 -8.27
N LEU A 61 -14.00 6.58 -8.61
CA LEU A 61 -14.46 5.45 -7.82
C LEU A 61 -13.36 5.03 -6.84
N ILE A 62 -13.68 4.98 -5.54
CA ILE A 62 -12.81 4.51 -4.46
C ILE A 62 -13.40 3.22 -3.89
N MET A 63 -12.73 2.09 -4.10
CA MET A 63 -13.12 0.79 -3.55
C MET A 63 -12.10 0.35 -2.50
N SER A 64 -12.54 0.26 -1.24
CA SER A 64 -11.66 0.03 -0.10
C SER A 64 -11.91 -1.31 0.61
N PRO A 65 -10.86 -1.90 1.23
CA PRO A 65 -10.93 -3.17 1.92
C PRO A 65 -11.43 -3.03 3.36
N TRP A 66 -11.48 -4.16 4.05
CA TRP A 66 -12.02 -4.28 5.40
C TRP A 66 -10.97 -4.24 6.52
N ASN A 67 -9.69 -4.39 6.22
CA ASN A 67 -8.65 -4.59 7.24
C ASN A 67 -8.23 -3.32 7.98
N TYR A 68 -8.21 -2.19 7.31
CA TYR A 68 -8.05 -0.84 7.86
C TYR A 68 -9.13 0.06 7.24
N PRO A 69 -10.42 -0.20 7.57
CA PRO A 69 -11.53 0.37 6.82
C PRO A 69 -11.61 1.89 6.87
N VAL A 70 -11.23 2.52 7.99
CA VAL A 70 -11.23 3.99 8.11
C VAL A 70 -10.11 4.59 7.27
N LEU A 71 -8.87 4.16 7.48
CA LEU A 71 -7.69 4.69 6.78
C LEU A 71 -7.82 4.52 5.27
N LEU A 72 -8.03 3.27 4.82
CA LEU A 72 -8.01 2.92 3.40
C LEU A 72 -9.25 3.42 2.62
N THR A 73 -10.24 3.95 3.32
CA THR A 73 -11.38 4.63 2.70
C THR A 73 -11.18 6.15 2.68
N LEU A 74 -10.80 6.73 3.82
CA LEU A 74 -10.79 8.18 3.98
C LEU A 74 -9.54 8.84 3.40
N ASP A 75 -8.37 8.21 3.45
CA ASP A 75 -7.15 8.78 2.86
C ASP A 75 -7.32 9.03 1.36
N PRO A 76 -7.68 8.04 0.52
CA PRO A 76 -7.88 8.30 -0.90
C PRO A 76 -9.07 9.24 -1.17
N LEU A 77 -10.07 9.30 -0.28
CA LEU A 77 -11.17 10.26 -0.40
C LEU A 77 -10.70 11.69 -0.15
N ILE A 78 -9.91 11.93 0.91
CA ILE A 78 -9.30 13.22 1.22
C ILE A 78 -8.49 13.71 0.02
N ASP A 79 -7.68 12.83 -0.54
CA ASP A 79 -6.78 13.12 -1.65
C ASP A 79 -7.54 13.42 -2.96
N ALA A 80 -8.57 12.65 -3.26
CA ALA A 80 -9.43 12.87 -4.41
C ALA A 80 -10.16 14.22 -4.35
N ILE A 81 -10.71 14.57 -3.17
CA ILE A 81 -11.36 15.84 -2.94
C ILE A 81 -10.36 16.99 -3.01
N ALA A 82 -9.17 16.85 -2.42
CA ALA A 82 -8.12 17.85 -2.47
C ALA A 82 -7.65 18.16 -3.90
N ALA A 83 -7.65 17.15 -4.78
CA ALA A 83 -7.36 17.32 -6.20
C ALA A 83 -8.53 17.91 -7.00
N GLY A 84 -9.70 18.09 -6.40
CA GLY A 84 -10.89 18.72 -7.01
C GLY A 84 -11.85 17.75 -7.69
N ASN A 85 -11.76 16.43 -7.40
CA ASN A 85 -12.66 15.44 -7.94
C ASN A 85 -13.96 15.32 -7.12
N THR A 86 -14.99 14.77 -7.75
CA THR A 86 -16.12 14.14 -7.07
C THR A 86 -15.81 12.67 -6.83
N ALA A 87 -16.46 12.04 -5.86
CA ALA A 87 -16.13 10.67 -5.51
C ALA A 87 -17.36 9.78 -5.30
N VAL A 88 -17.27 8.54 -5.74
CA VAL A 88 -18.13 7.45 -5.31
C VAL A 88 -17.29 6.51 -4.46
N VAL A 89 -17.69 6.31 -3.21
CA VAL A 89 -16.95 5.53 -2.23
C VAL A 89 -17.68 4.22 -1.97
N LYS A 90 -16.96 3.12 -2.13
CA LYS A 90 -17.48 1.76 -1.91
C LYS A 90 -16.63 1.02 -0.86
N PRO A 91 -16.89 1.22 0.44
CA PRO A 91 -16.23 0.46 1.50
C PRO A 91 -16.62 -1.01 1.48
N SER A 92 -15.79 -1.86 2.09
CA SER A 92 -16.07 -3.29 2.17
C SER A 92 -17.28 -3.61 3.02
N ALA A 93 -18.13 -4.52 2.53
CA ALA A 93 -19.27 -5.07 3.28
C ALA A 93 -18.85 -5.94 4.49
N TYR A 94 -17.60 -6.36 4.58
CA TYR A 94 -17.12 -7.18 5.70
C TYR A 94 -16.87 -6.40 6.99
N ALA A 95 -16.89 -5.06 6.96
CA ALA A 95 -16.75 -4.20 8.14
C ALA A 95 -18.01 -3.31 8.33
N PRO A 96 -19.19 -3.90 8.58
CA PRO A 96 -20.48 -3.19 8.53
C PRO A 96 -20.61 -2.12 9.62
N CYS A 97 -20.09 -2.33 10.81
CA CYS A 97 -20.16 -1.33 11.88
C CYS A 97 -19.33 -0.09 11.54
N THR A 98 -18.13 -0.27 11.03
CA THR A 98 -17.28 0.83 10.59
C THR A 98 -17.86 1.51 9.35
N PHE A 99 -18.40 0.74 8.41
CA PHE A 99 -19.10 1.27 7.23
C PHE A 99 -20.23 2.25 7.62
N ASN A 100 -21.11 1.85 8.53
CA ASN A 100 -22.26 2.69 8.94
C ASN A 100 -21.80 4.02 9.53
N VAL A 101 -20.77 4.01 10.37
CA VAL A 101 -20.21 5.24 10.95
C VAL A 101 -19.61 6.15 9.87
N MET A 102 -18.81 5.59 8.97
CA MET A 102 -18.22 6.36 7.87
C MET A 102 -19.27 6.91 6.91
N LYS A 103 -20.30 6.11 6.58
CA LYS A 103 -21.42 6.57 5.74
C LYS A 103 -22.11 7.78 6.36
N THR A 104 -22.53 7.68 7.62
CA THR A 104 -23.16 8.81 8.32
C THR A 104 -22.28 10.06 8.31
N MET A 105 -21.02 9.91 8.66
CA MET A 105 -20.06 11.03 8.68
C MET A 105 -19.89 11.67 7.30
N ILE A 106 -19.77 10.89 6.25
CA ILE A 106 -19.60 11.41 4.88
C ILE A 106 -20.86 12.11 4.41
N GLU A 107 -22.05 11.53 4.64
CA GLU A 107 -23.34 12.10 4.26
C GLU A 107 -23.67 13.40 5.03
N GLU A 108 -23.20 13.54 6.27
CA GLU A 108 -23.30 14.80 7.04
C GLU A 108 -22.36 15.89 6.50
N CYS A 109 -21.18 15.50 5.98
CA CYS A 109 -20.17 16.46 5.49
C CYS A 109 -20.40 16.89 4.04
N PHE A 110 -20.94 16.00 3.18
CA PHE A 110 -21.00 16.22 1.74
C PHE A 110 -22.35 15.86 1.16
N PRO A 111 -22.88 16.66 0.21
CA PRO A 111 -24.06 16.27 -0.55
C PRO A 111 -23.73 15.10 -1.49
N ALA A 112 -24.70 14.21 -1.72
CA ALA A 112 -24.51 12.99 -2.50
C ALA A 112 -24.05 13.21 -3.96
N HIS A 113 -24.32 14.38 -4.55
CA HIS A 113 -23.82 14.73 -5.88
C HIS A 113 -22.33 15.10 -5.89
N TYR A 114 -21.70 15.27 -4.73
CA TYR A 114 -20.28 15.55 -4.59
C TYR A 114 -19.52 14.32 -4.07
N VAL A 115 -20.00 13.69 -2.99
CA VAL A 115 -19.46 12.41 -2.49
C VAL A 115 -20.64 11.48 -2.20
N ALA A 116 -20.71 10.37 -2.91
CA ALA A 116 -21.70 9.34 -2.71
C ALA A 116 -21.08 8.10 -2.06
N VAL A 117 -21.76 7.51 -1.05
CA VAL A 117 -21.36 6.26 -0.42
C VAL A 117 -22.29 5.14 -0.85
N VAL A 118 -21.74 4.07 -1.40
CA VAL A 118 -22.50 2.91 -1.87
C VAL A 118 -22.31 1.76 -0.91
N ASP A 119 -23.41 1.24 -0.39
CA ASP A 119 -23.47 -0.01 0.40
C ASP A 119 -23.54 -1.21 -0.53
N GLY A 120 -23.23 -2.37 0.03
CA GLY A 120 -23.44 -3.66 -0.64
C GLY A 120 -22.19 -4.50 -0.81
N GLY A 121 -22.36 -5.65 -1.44
CA GLY A 121 -21.36 -6.68 -1.59
C GLY A 121 -20.85 -6.82 -3.03
N ARG A 122 -20.76 -8.08 -3.47
CA ARG A 122 -20.17 -8.43 -4.77
C ARG A 122 -21.02 -7.93 -5.96
N ALA A 123 -22.34 -7.95 -5.83
CA ALA A 123 -23.24 -7.51 -6.90
C ALA A 123 -23.10 -6.01 -7.16
N GLU A 124 -23.05 -5.21 -6.09
CA GLU A 124 -22.87 -3.77 -6.15
C GLU A 124 -21.48 -3.39 -6.65
N ASN A 125 -20.44 -4.14 -6.27
CA ASN A 125 -19.10 -3.97 -6.83
C ASN A 125 -19.09 -4.16 -8.36
N GLN A 126 -19.75 -5.21 -8.85
CA GLN A 126 -19.84 -5.46 -10.28
C GLN A 126 -20.67 -4.38 -11.00
N ALA A 127 -21.80 -3.96 -10.41
CA ALA A 127 -22.62 -2.89 -10.97
C ALA A 127 -21.86 -1.56 -11.07
N LEU A 128 -21.05 -1.21 -10.06
CA LEU A 128 -20.22 -0.02 -10.08
C LEU A 128 -19.14 -0.11 -11.17
N LEU A 129 -18.47 -1.25 -11.30
CA LEU A 129 -17.42 -1.43 -12.31
C LEU A 129 -17.96 -1.37 -13.76
N GLN A 130 -19.27 -1.60 -13.97
CA GLN A 130 -19.93 -1.39 -15.26
C GLN A 130 -20.22 0.08 -15.56
N GLN A 131 -20.11 0.98 -14.58
CA GLN A 131 -20.29 2.40 -14.79
C GLN A 131 -18.99 3.05 -15.28
N ARG A 132 -19.14 4.18 -15.98
CA ARG A 132 -17.99 4.98 -16.40
C ARG A 132 -17.52 5.88 -15.26
N PHE A 133 -16.25 5.77 -14.91
CA PHE A 133 -15.53 6.68 -14.00
C PHE A 133 -14.34 7.30 -14.75
N ASP A 134 -13.91 8.46 -14.27
CA ASP A 134 -12.75 9.15 -14.83
C ASP A 134 -11.43 8.67 -14.20
N MET A 135 -11.50 8.00 -13.03
CA MET A 135 -10.40 7.32 -12.37
C MET A 135 -10.96 6.27 -11.41
N ILE A 136 -10.23 5.17 -11.19
CA ILE A 136 -10.55 4.15 -10.18
C ILE A 136 -9.35 3.97 -9.24
N PHE A 137 -9.60 4.09 -7.93
CA PHE A 137 -8.67 3.73 -6.87
C PHE A 137 -9.19 2.48 -6.16
N PHE A 138 -8.44 1.39 -6.22
CA PHE A 138 -8.83 0.12 -5.65
C PHE A 138 -7.75 -0.40 -4.69
N THR A 139 -8.16 -0.78 -3.48
CA THR A 139 -7.32 -1.52 -2.53
C THR A 139 -7.98 -2.85 -2.21
N GLY A 140 -7.25 -3.96 -2.41
CA GLY A 140 -7.79 -5.28 -2.14
C GLY A 140 -7.00 -6.44 -2.74
N GLY A 141 -7.67 -7.57 -2.96
CA GLY A 141 -7.05 -8.78 -3.50
C GLY A 141 -6.78 -8.73 -5.00
N LYS A 142 -5.74 -9.43 -5.44
CA LYS A 142 -5.27 -9.48 -6.85
C LYS A 142 -6.34 -9.89 -7.87
N THR A 143 -7.24 -10.81 -7.47
CA THR A 143 -8.31 -11.29 -8.37
C THR A 143 -9.27 -10.17 -8.71
N VAL A 144 -9.74 -9.43 -7.71
CA VAL A 144 -10.63 -8.29 -7.93
C VAL A 144 -9.89 -7.13 -8.62
N GLY A 145 -8.61 -6.89 -8.28
CA GLY A 145 -7.79 -5.89 -8.98
C GLY A 145 -7.70 -6.15 -10.50
N ARG A 146 -7.60 -7.42 -10.93
CA ARG A 146 -7.66 -7.78 -12.36
C ARG A 146 -9.03 -7.52 -12.97
N GLU A 147 -10.12 -7.74 -12.24
CA GLU A 147 -11.48 -7.39 -12.69
C GLU A 147 -11.63 -5.88 -12.88
N VAL A 148 -11.14 -5.09 -11.92
CA VAL A 148 -11.12 -3.62 -12.04
C VAL A 148 -10.39 -3.17 -13.31
N LEU A 149 -9.22 -3.72 -13.60
CA LEU A 149 -8.47 -3.39 -14.82
C LEU A 149 -9.22 -3.76 -16.10
N ARG A 150 -9.90 -4.92 -16.13
CA ARG A 150 -10.67 -5.33 -17.32
C ARG A 150 -11.81 -4.36 -17.62
N HIS A 151 -12.56 -3.96 -16.59
CA HIS A 151 -13.64 -2.99 -16.75
C HIS A 151 -13.13 -1.59 -17.10
N ALA A 152 -12.06 -1.14 -16.45
CA ALA A 152 -11.43 0.15 -16.74
C ALA A 152 -10.94 0.27 -18.19
N ALA A 153 -10.49 -0.84 -18.77
CA ALA A 153 -10.02 -0.87 -20.16
C ALA A 153 -11.10 -0.49 -21.20
N GLU A 154 -12.37 -0.76 -20.92
CA GLU A 154 -13.48 -0.43 -21.81
C GLU A 154 -13.64 1.08 -22.02
N TYR A 155 -13.30 1.88 -21.00
CA TYR A 155 -13.41 3.34 -21.01
C TYR A 155 -12.05 4.04 -21.00
N LEU A 156 -10.93 3.30 -21.06
CA LEU A 156 -9.57 3.81 -20.90
C LEU A 156 -9.39 4.57 -19.57
N THR A 157 -10.10 4.15 -18.52
CA THR A 157 -10.07 4.76 -17.20
C THR A 157 -8.73 4.50 -16.52
N PRO A 158 -7.99 5.53 -16.06
CA PRO A 158 -6.80 5.34 -15.24
C PRO A 158 -7.14 4.61 -13.94
N VAL A 159 -6.25 3.68 -13.54
CA VAL A 159 -6.45 2.85 -12.36
C VAL A 159 -5.23 2.91 -11.45
N THR A 160 -5.48 3.02 -10.15
CA THR A 160 -4.50 2.74 -9.12
C THR A 160 -4.92 1.48 -8.38
N LEU A 161 -3.99 0.55 -8.22
CA LEU A 161 -4.21 -0.71 -7.53
C LEU A 161 -3.24 -0.84 -6.37
N GLU A 162 -3.78 -0.91 -5.17
CA GLU A 162 -3.06 -1.30 -3.97
C GLU A 162 -3.41 -2.74 -3.62
N LEU A 163 -2.48 -3.65 -3.88
CA LEU A 163 -2.69 -5.08 -3.76
C LEU A 163 -1.78 -5.65 -2.67
N GLY A 164 -2.07 -6.87 -2.24
CA GLY A 164 -1.22 -7.58 -1.29
C GLY A 164 -0.03 -8.29 -1.94
N GLY A 165 0.64 -9.07 -1.14
CA GLY A 165 1.76 -9.92 -1.55
C GLY A 165 2.40 -10.60 -0.36
N LYS A 166 3.30 -11.55 -0.62
CA LYS A 166 4.11 -12.18 0.42
C LYS A 166 5.33 -11.31 0.72
N SER A 167 5.21 -10.42 1.70
CA SER A 167 6.25 -9.46 2.10
C SER A 167 7.36 -10.16 2.90
N PRO A 168 8.60 -10.30 2.36
CA PRO A 168 9.71 -10.94 3.05
C PRO A 168 10.26 -10.06 4.17
N CYS A 169 10.73 -10.73 5.24
CA CYS A 169 11.55 -10.14 6.27
C CYS A 169 12.87 -10.89 6.36
N ILE A 170 13.98 -10.26 5.98
CA ILE A 170 15.32 -10.87 5.95
C ILE A 170 16.07 -10.51 7.22
N VAL A 171 16.67 -11.50 7.87
CA VAL A 171 17.48 -11.32 9.09
C VAL A 171 18.83 -11.97 8.89
N ASP A 172 19.87 -11.15 8.75
CA ASP A 172 21.25 -11.65 8.63
C ASP A 172 21.92 -11.86 9.99
N SER A 173 23.10 -12.46 10.01
CA SER A 173 23.86 -12.78 11.22
C SER A 173 24.39 -11.55 11.96
N THR A 174 24.42 -10.38 11.32
CA THR A 174 24.87 -9.13 11.93
C THR A 174 23.76 -8.39 12.67
N ALA A 175 22.50 -8.78 12.46
CA ALA A 175 21.33 -8.11 13.00
C ALA A 175 21.30 -8.10 14.54
N LYS A 176 20.76 -7.05 15.13
CA LYS A 176 20.43 -6.98 16.56
C LYS A 176 19.21 -7.84 16.86
N ILE A 177 19.40 -9.14 17.02
CA ILE A 177 18.36 -10.17 17.03
C ILE A 177 17.19 -9.88 17.99
N ARG A 178 17.46 -9.42 19.23
CA ARG A 178 16.39 -9.03 20.18
C ARG A 178 15.51 -7.90 19.62
N LEU A 179 16.14 -6.89 19.04
CA LEU A 179 15.42 -5.76 18.45
C LEU A 179 14.66 -6.19 17.19
N ALA A 180 15.27 -7.00 16.34
CA ALA A 180 14.63 -7.59 15.16
C ALA A 180 13.38 -8.38 15.57
N ALA A 181 13.49 -9.30 16.53
CA ALA A 181 12.35 -10.07 17.03
C ALA A 181 11.21 -9.17 17.52
N LYS A 182 11.50 -8.14 18.33
CA LYS A 182 10.50 -7.19 18.83
C LYS A 182 9.75 -6.49 17.69
N ARG A 183 10.48 -6.01 16.67
CA ARG A 183 9.90 -5.27 15.54
C ARG A 183 9.16 -6.17 14.56
N ILE A 184 9.64 -7.40 14.36
CA ILE A 184 8.95 -8.43 13.58
C ILE A 184 7.64 -8.82 14.24
N VAL A 185 7.65 -9.10 15.55
CA VAL A 185 6.43 -9.45 16.30
C VAL A 185 5.40 -8.33 16.26
N PHE A 186 5.83 -7.08 16.45
CA PHE A 186 4.95 -5.92 16.32
C PHE A 186 4.32 -5.84 14.93
N GLY A 187 5.13 -5.83 13.86
CA GLY A 187 4.62 -5.66 12.49
C GLY A 187 3.82 -6.85 12.00
N LYS A 188 4.14 -8.07 12.45
CA LYS A 188 3.41 -9.27 12.06
C LYS A 188 2.03 -9.38 12.70
N TYR A 189 1.93 -9.09 13.99
CA TYR A 189 0.69 -9.40 14.72
C TYR A 189 -0.24 -8.19 14.90
N LEU A 190 0.15 -7.01 14.43
CA LEU A 190 -0.74 -5.88 14.29
C LEU A 190 -1.96 -6.28 13.45
N ASN A 191 -3.18 -5.93 13.88
CA ASN A 191 -4.44 -6.34 13.27
C ASN A 191 -4.56 -7.86 13.01
N CYS A 192 -4.01 -8.69 13.92
CA CYS A 192 -3.90 -10.14 13.75
C CYS A 192 -3.21 -10.56 12.44
N GLY A 193 -2.26 -9.78 11.95
CA GLY A 193 -1.56 -10.05 10.68
C GLY A 193 -2.39 -9.77 9.42
N GLN A 194 -3.58 -9.21 9.54
CA GLN A 194 -4.45 -8.83 8.41
C GLN A 194 -4.02 -7.49 7.82
N THR A 195 -2.76 -7.43 7.39
CA THR A 195 -2.09 -6.21 6.92
C THR A 195 -1.30 -6.54 5.66
N CYS A 196 -1.54 -5.81 4.58
CA CYS A 196 -0.90 -6.02 3.27
C CYS A 196 0.64 -5.89 3.31
N VAL A 197 1.17 -5.17 4.29
CA VAL A 197 2.61 -4.99 4.54
C VAL A 197 3.12 -5.76 5.77
N ALA A 198 2.32 -6.64 6.39
CA ALA A 198 2.82 -7.47 7.47
C ALA A 198 4.01 -8.32 6.98
N PRO A 199 5.06 -8.53 7.80
CA PRO A 199 6.02 -9.58 7.50
C PRO A 199 5.27 -10.90 7.24
N ASP A 200 5.24 -11.35 6.00
CA ASP A 200 4.48 -12.55 5.64
C ASP A 200 5.27 -13.81 5.91
N TYR A 201 6.59 -13.73 5.77
CA TYR A 201 7.55 -14.77 6.15
C TYR A 201 8.91 -14.17 6.51
N VAL A 202 9.71 -14.94 7.24
CA VAL A 202 11.08 -14.56 7.63
C VAL A 202 12.09 -15.45 6.94
N LEU A 203 13.06 -14.84 6.25
CA LEU A 203 14.29 -15.49 5.80
C LEU A 203 15.38 -15.18 6.82
N VAL A 204 15.89 -16.17 7.54
CA VAL A 204 16.89 -15.97 8.58
C VAL A 204 18.15 -16.79 8.29
N GLU A 205 19.32 -16.17 8.42
CA GLU A 205 20.59 -16.92 8.33
C GLU A 205 20.64 -17.98 9.45
N LYS A 206 21.00 -19.22 9.06
CA LYS A 206 21.02 -20.40 9.94
C LYS A 206 21.76 -20.14 11.27
N ALA A 207 22.83 -19.36 11.22
CA ALA A 207 23.66 -19.05 12.39
C ALA A 207 22.91 -18.34 13.54
N VAL A 208 21.83 -17.62 13.22
CA VAL A 208 21.06 -16.82 14.20
C VAL A 208 19.59 -17.26 14.35
N LYS A 209 19.17 -18.30 13.60
CA LYS A 209 17.80 -18.80 13.60
C LYS A 209 17.26 -19.12 14.99
N GLU A 210 17.94 -19.97 15.74
CA GLU A 210 17.47 -20.43 17.06
C GLU A 210 17.37 -19.26 18.06
N LYS A 211 18.33 -18.34 18.00
CA LYS A 211 18.29 -17.12 18.82
C LYS A 211 17.12 -16.23 18.44
N LEU A 212 16.83 -16.08 17.15
CA LEU A 212 15.68 -15.31 16.67
C LEU A 212 14.36 -15.93 17.13
N LEU A 213 14.19 -17.24 16.96
CA LEU A 213 12.97 -17.96 17.37
C LEU A 213 12.72 -17.82 18.87
N THR A 214 13.78 -17.96 19.69
CA THR A 214 13.71 -17.75 21.14
C THR A 214 13.24 -16.32 21.46
N CYS A 215 13.86 -15.31 20.86
CA CYS A 215 13.49 -13.91 21.08
C CYS A 215 12.07 -13.59 20.58
N ILE A 216 11.63 -14.16 19.46
CA ILE A 216 10.25 -13.99 18.96
C ILE A 216 9.25 -14.56 19.96
N LYS A 217 9.50 -15.76 20.49
CA LYS A 217 8.66 -16.39 21.51
C LYS A 217 8.55 -15.52 22.77
N GLU A 218 9.68 -14.99 23.25
CA GLU A 218 9.72 -14.07 24.40
C GLU A 218 8.91 -12.79 24.14
N GLU A 219 9.04 -12.20 22.94
CA GLU A 219 8.33 -10.98 22.58
C GLU A 219 6.82 -11.20 22.38
N ILE A 220 6.40 -12.33 21.82
CA ILE A 220 4.96 -12.71 21.74
C ILE A 220 4.37 -12.77 23.14
N ARG A 221 5.04 -13.50 24.06
CA ARG A 221 4.59 -13.59 25.46
C ARG A 221 4.54 -12.22 26.14
N ARG A 222 5.54 -11.37 25.90
CA ARG A 222 5.60 -10.02 26.47
C ARG A 222 4.49 -9.11 25.98
N MET A 223 4.15 -9.16 24.66
CA MET A 223 3.18 -8.25 24.05
C MET A 223 1.73 -8.73 24.25
N PHE A 224 1.50 -10.03 24.20
CA PHE A 224 0.14 -10.60 24.18
C PHE A 224 -0.23 -11.39 25.44
N GLY A 225 0.74 -11.65 26.33
CA GLY A 225 0.55 -12.46 27.54
C GLY A 225 0.68 -13.96 27.30
N GLU A 226 0.42 -14.75 28.35
CA GLU A 226 0.43 -16.22 28.29
C GLU A 226 -0.79 -16.77 27.56
N HIS A 227 -1.90 -16.03 27.60
CA HIS A 227 -3.20 -16.38 27.01
C HIS A 227 -3.62 -15.33 26.00
N PRO A 228 -2.99 -15.28 24.79
CA PRO A 228 -3.27 -14.25 23.79
C PRO A 228 -4.73 -14.16 23.36
N LEU A 229 -5.46 -15.28 23.36
CA LEU A 229 -6.86 -15.32 22.98
C LEU A 229 -7.81 -14.63 23.97
N GLU A 230 -7.37 -14.47 25.23
CA GLU A 230 -8.09 -13.75 26.27
C GLU A 230 -7.72 -12.26 26.36
N ASN A 231 -6.64 -11.86 25.66
CA ASN A 231 -6.18 -10.49 25.69
C ASN A 231 -7.22 -9.56 25.02
N PRO A 232 -7.78 -8.56 25.73
CA PRO A 232 -8.85 -7.69 25.20
C PRO A 232 -8.37 -6.73 24.10
N ASP A 233 -7.06 -6.53 23.98
CA ASP A 233 -6.44 -5.67 22.97
C ASP A 233 -5.97 -6.45 21.73
N TYR A 234 -6.02 -7.79 21.79
CA TYR A 234 -5.73 -8.62 20.62
C TYR A 234 -6.97 -8.77 19.76
N GLY A 235 -6.83 -8.51 18.46
CA GLY A 235 -7.93 -8.51 17.49
C GLY A 235 -8.49 -9.91 17.17
N LYS A 236 -9.29 -9.99 16.11
CA LYS A 236 -9.88 -11.24 15.59
C LYS A 236 -9.81 -11.29 14.06
N MET A 237 -9.97 -12.45 13.48
CA MET A 237 -10.16 -12.63 12.05
C MET A 237 -11.49 -12.02 11.61
N ILE A 238 -11.51 -11.47 10.41
CA ILE A 238 -12.69 -10.70 9.92
C ILE A 238 -13.95 -11.56 9.81
N ASN A 239 -13.83 -12.82 9.41
CA ASN A 239 -14.96 -13.74 9.25
C ASN A 239 -14.53 -15.21 9.37
N GLN A 240 -15.53 -16.09 9.42
CA GLN A 240 -15.37 -17.53 9.56
C GLN A 240 -14.57 -18.17 8.42
N MET A 241 -14.81 -17.74 7.18
CA MET A 241 -14.13 -18.29 6.01
C MET A 241 -12.62 -18.02 6.09
N HIS A 242 -12.24 -16.78 6.41
CA HIS A 242 -10.84 -16.39 6.52
C HIS A 242 -10.16 -17.02 7.75
N PHE A 243 -10.90 -17.13 8.87
CA PHE A 243 -10.44 -17.86 10.05
C PHE A 243 -10.11 -19.33 9.72
N GLY A 244 -11.04 -20.04 9.07
CA GLY A 244 -10.84 -21.44 8.68
C GLY A 244 -9.65 -21.63 7.74
N TRP A 245 -9.51 -20.74 6.77
CA TRP A 245 -8.38 -20.76 5.84
C TRP A 245 -7.03 -20.57 6.56
N VAL A 246 -6.88 -19.53 7.38
CA VAL A 246 -5.63 -19.26 8.11
C VAL A 246 -5.30 -20.37 9.11
N ARG A 247 -6.32 -20.91 9.81
CA ARG A 247 -6.14 -22.05 10.72
C ARG A 247 -5.61 -23.29 9.97
N GLY A 248 -6.09 -23.51 8.75
CA GLY A 248 -5.65 -24.62 7.90
C GLY A 248 -4.18 -24.52 7.43
N LEU A 249 -3.55 -23.35 7.54
CA LEU A 249 -2.13 -23.16 7.19
C LEU A 249 -1.17 -23.56 8.33
N ILE A 250 -1.70 -23.84 9.53
CA ILE A 250 -0.86 -24.18 10.70
C ILE A 250 -0.49 -25.65 10.66
N ASP A 251 0.77 -25.95 10.35
CA ASP A 251 1.34 -27.29 10.43
C ASP A 251 1.81 -27.58 11.87
N PRO A 252 1.18 -28.54 12.58
CA PRO A 252 1.57 -28.86 13.96
C PRO A 252 3.01 -29.39 14.08
N MET A 253 3.56 -29.99 13.03
CA MET A 253 4.93 -30.53 13.04
C MET A 253 6.00 -29.44 12.95
N LYS A 254 5.63 -28.24 12.49
CA LYS A 254 6.52 -27.07 12.36
C LYS A 254 6.27 -26.00 13.42
N LEU A 255 5.34 -26.25 14.34
CA LEU A 255 4.90 -25.29 15.34
C LEU A 255 5.98 -25.01 16.40
N VAL A 256 6.32 -23.73 16.56
CA VAL A 256 7.27 -23.25 17.60
C VAL A 256 6.52 -22.63 18.79
N VAL A 257 5.49 -21.83 18.50
CA VAL A 257 4.63 -21.15 19.49
C VAL A 257 3.28 -20.82 18.88
N GLY A 258 2.23 -20.74 19.67
CA GLY A 258 0.88 -20.45 19.25
C GLY A 258 0.12 -21.68 18.77
N GLY A 259 -0.64 -21.55 17.70
CA GLY A 259 -1.47 -22.62 17.11
C GLY A 259 -2.84 -22.75 17.75
N GLN A 260 -3.08 -22.14 18.92
CA GLN A 260 -4.41 -22.15 19.54
C GLN A 260 -5.37 -21.28 18.72
N ALA A 261 -6.59 -21.77 18.55
CA ALA A 261 -7.64 -21.06 17.83
C ALA A 261 -8.98 -21.24 18.53
N GLN A 262 -9.78 -20.18 18.58
CA GLN A 262 -11.11 -20.15 19.15
C GLN A 262 -12.10 -19.68 18.11
N GLU A 263 -12.93 -20.59 17.64
CA GLU A 263 -13.84 -20.37 16.52
C GLU A 263 -14.98 -19.40 16.88
N GLU A 264 -15.49 -19.48 18.11
CA GLU A 264 -16.59 -18.64 18.60
C GLU A 264 -16.23 -17.15 18.61
N THR A 265 -14.96 -16.85 18.83
CA THR A 265 -14.43 -15.47 18.85
C THR A 265 -13.66 -15.09 17.58
N LEU A 266 -13.48 -16.02 16.65
CA LEU A 266 -12.66 -15.90 15.44
C LEU A 266 -11.21 -15.51 15.74
N ARG A 267 -10.65 -15.94 16.86
CA ARG A 267 -9.29 -15.64 17.29
C ARG A 267 -8.34 -16.79 17.01
N ILE A 268 -7.17 -16.47 16.48
CA ILE A 268 -6.03 -17.36 16.30
C ILE A 268 -4.86 -16.73 17.04
N ALA A 269 -4.23 -17.47 17.93
CA ALA A 269 -3.07 -16.99 18.69
C ALA A 269 -1.91 -16.61 17.75
N PRO A 270 -1.06 -15.65 18.14
CA PRO A 270 0.21 -15.40 17.44
C PRO A 270 0.99 -16.69 17.27
N THR A 271 1.18 -17.11 16.03
CA THR A 271 1.71 -18.44 15.68
C THR A 271 2.99 -18.31 14.88
N VAL A 272 4.00 -19.12 15.22
CA VAL A 272 5.28 -19.20 14.49
C VAL A 272 5.51 -20.63 14.05
N LEU A 273 5.86 -20.80 12.78
CA LEU A 273 6.27 -22.07 12.18
C LEU A 273 7.75 -22.00 11.82
N ALA A 274 8.54 -23.01 12.18
CA ALA A 274 9.95 -23.10 11.81
C ALA A 274 10.19 -24.17 10.76
N ASP A 275 11.37 -24.10 10.14
CA ASP A 275 11.80 -25.05 9.11
C ASP A 275 10.78 -25.21 7.97
N VAL A 276 10.13 -24.08 7.64
CA VAL A 276 9.20 -23.97 6.51
C VAL A 276 10.01 -23.97 5.22
N THR A 277 9.47 -24.63 4.20
CA THR A 277 10.03 -24.64 2.84
C THR A 277 9.16 -23.84 1.87
N ALA A 278 9.67 -23.60 0.68
CA ALA A 278 8.95 -22.87 -0.36
C ALA A 278 7.67 -23.58 -0.82
N GLU A 279 7.63 -24.89 -0.68
CA GLU A 279 6.56 -25.80 -1.14
C GLU A 279 5.41 -25.92 -0.13
N ASP A 280 5.64 -25.50 1.12
CA ASP A 280 4.62 -25.60 2.16
C ASP A 280 3.37 -24.76 1.82
N PRO A 281 2.16 -25.21 2.21
CA PRO A 281 0.92 -24.48 1.95
C PRO A 281 0.93 -23.03 2.41
N VAL A 282 1.55 -22.75 3.55
CA VAL A 282 1.69 -21.40 4.13
C VAL A 282 2.52 -20.45 3.26
N MET A 283 3.29 -20.97 2.29
CA MET A 283 4.12 -20.20 1.37
C MET A 283 3.49 -19.97 -0.01
N GLN A 284 2.34 -20.58 -0.33
CA GLN A 284 1.75 -20.49 -1.67
C GLN A 284 1.02 -19.18 -1.92
N GLU A 285 0.30 -18.67 -0.91
CA GLU A 285 -0.44 -17.41 -0.99
C GLU A 285 -0.10 -16.49 0.20
N GLU A 286 -0.49 -15.21 0.10
CA GLU A 286 -0.40 -14.25 1.20
C GLU A 286 -1.23 -14.74 2.40
N ILE A 287 -0.64 -14.82 3.57
CA ILE A 287 -1.29 -15.40 4.75
C ILE A 287 -2.42 -14.51 5.28
N PHE A 288 -2.20 -13.22 5.33
CA PHE A 288 -3.15 -12.22 5.83
C PHE A 288 -3.75 -12.59 7.20
N GLY A 289 -2.91 -13.12 8.08
CA GLY A 289 -3.29 -13.66 9.38
C GLY A 289 -2.09 -13.86 10.31
N PRO A 290 -2.32 -14.28 11.57
CA PRO A 290 -1.31 -14.30 12.62
C PRO A 290 -0.40 -15.53 12.59
N VAL A 291 0.01 -15.99 11.42
CA VAL A 291 0.94 -17.10 11.24
C VAL A 291 2.21 -16.60 10.58
N LEU A 292 3.37 -16.81 11.22
CA LEU A 292 4.69 -16.38 10.76
C LEU A 292 5.56 -17.58 10.43
N PRO A 293 5.71 -17.95 9.18
CA PRO A 293 6.68 -18.96 8.75
C PRO A 293 8.11 -18.41 8.78
N VAL A 294 9.04 -19.21 9.28
CA VAL A 294 10.48 -18.90 9.35
C VAL A 294 11.25 -19.92 8.52
N ILE A 295 11.98 -19.42 7.54
CA ILE A 295 12.74 -20.20 6.57
C ILE A 295 14.23 -19.96 6.81
N PRO A 296 15.02 -20.98 7.14
CA PRO A 296 16.46 -20.85 7.28
C PRO A 296 17.11 -20.72 5.91
N VAL A 297 17.98 -19.73 5.75
CA VAL A 297 18.84 -19.55 4.59
C VAL A 297 20.31 -19.68 4.97
N LYS A 298 21.16 -20.03 4.02
CA LYS A 298 22.58 -20.18 4.23
C LYS A 298 23.26 -18.82 4.43
N ASP A 299 22.91 -17.87 3.60
CA ASP A 299 23.51 -16.53 3.53
C ASP A 299 22.54 -15.54 2.84
N ILE A 300 22.95 -14.28 2.78
CA ILE A 300 22.18 -13.21 2.14
C ILE A 300 21.98 -13.44 0.63
N GLU A 301 22.88 -14.16 -0.03
CA GLU A 301 22.78 -14.49 -1.44
C GLU A 301 21.59 -15.38 -1.73
N GLU A 302 21.39 -16.41 -0.90
CA GLU A 302 20.23 -17.30 -0.98
C GLU A 302 18.94 -16.54 -0.69
N ALA A 303 18.94 -15.63 0.31
CA ALA A 303 17.79 -14.80 0.62
C ALA A 303 17.39 -13.89 -0.55
N ILE A 304 18.36 -13.24 -1.21
CA ILE A 304 18.12 -12.39 -2.37
C ILE A 304 17.52 -13.19 -3.51
N ARG A 305 18.11 -14.35 -3.84
CA ARG A 305 17.58 -15.25 -4.88
C ARG A 305 16.16 -15.71 -4.57
N PHE A 306 15.91 -16.09 -3.30
CA PHE A 306 14.58 -16.49 -2.88
C PHE A 306 13.52 -15.43 -3.12
N VAL A 307 13.87 -14.16 -2.93
CA VAL A 307 12.98 -13.00 -3.21
C VAL A 307 12.84 -12.77 -4.71
N GLN A 308 13.94 -12.82 -5.47
CA GLN A 308 13.95 -12.58 -6.92
C GLN A 308 13.12 -13.60 -7.70
N ASP A 309 13.12 -14.87 -7.26
CA ASP A 309 12.36 -15.96 -7.87
C ASP A 309 10.84 -15.89 -7.63
N ARG A 310 10.37 -14.86 -6.93
CA ARG A 310 8.97 -14.68 -6.55
C ARG A 310 8.38 -13.37 -7.07
N PRO A 311 7.05 -13.29 -7.16
CA PRO A 311 6.39 -12.04 -7.52
C PRO A 311 6.81 -10.90 -6.59
N LYS A 312 7.04 -9.72 -7.16
CA LYS A 312 7.45 -8.51 -6.44
C LYS A 312 6.47 -8.20 -5.31
N PRO A 313 6.93 -8.16 -4.04
CA PRO A 313 6.08 -7.94 -2.89
C PRO A 313 5.72 -6.45 -2.74
N LEU A 314 4.66 -6.16 -1.98
CA LEU A 314 4.31 -4.80 -1.60
C LEU A 314 5.34 -4.21 -0.64
N ALA A 315 5.81 -5.00 0.35
CA ALA A 315 6.87 -4.56 1.25
C ALA A 315 8.02 -5.57 1.34
N LEU A 316 9.21 -5.06 1.69
CA LEU A 316 10.38 -5.85 2.03
C LEU A 316 11.07 -5.25 3.26
N TYR A 317 11.48 -6.12 4.18
CA TYR A 317 12.18 -5.73 5.40
C TYR A 317 13.52 -6.43 5.49
N VAL A 318 14.54 -5.71 5.96
CA VAL A 318 15.85 -6.29 6.23
C VAL A 318 16.37 -5.84 7.59
N PHE A 319 16.81 -6.79 8.39
CA PHE A 319 17.52 -6.55 9.66
C PHE A 319 18.98 -6.91 9.49
N THR A 320 19.85 -5.90 9.53
CA THR A 320 21.29 -6.01 9.30
C THR A 320 22.03 -4.83 9.93
N GLU A 321 23.27 -5.02 10.33
CA GLU A 321 24.23 -3.95 10.65
C GLU A 321 25.25 -3.81 9.51
N GLY A 322 25.17 -4.67 8.48
CA GLY A 322 26.10 -4.71 7.36
C GLY A 322 25.69 -3.78 6.21
N LYS A 323 26.41 -2.67 6.00
CA LYS A 323 26.15 -1.73 4.89
C LYS A 323 26.14 -2.40 3.51
N ARG A 324 26.96 -3.44 3.32
CA ARG A 324 27.01 -4.18 2.06
C ARG A 324 25.72 -4.98 1.84
N THR A 325 25.21 -5.63 2.87
CA THR A 325 23.91 -6.34 2.83
C THR A 325 22.80 -5.37 2.50
N GLU A 326 22.72 -4.24 3.21
CA GLU A 326 21.75 -3.17 2.97
C GLU A 326 21.78 -2.74 1.49
N GLN A 327 22.96 -2.38 0.96
CA GLN A 327 23.11 -1.93 -0.41
C GLN A 327 22.69 -3.00 -1.42
N ARG A 328 23.03 -4.26 -1.19
CA ARG A 328 22.65 -5.38 -2.05
C ARG A 328 21.13 -5.55 -2.11
N ILE A 329 20.45 -5.55 -0.95
CA ILE A 329 18.99 -5.63 -0.89
C ILE A 329 18.35 -4.48 -1.69
N LEU A 330 18.82 -3.24 -1.49
CA LEU A 330 18.27 -2.06 -2.17
C LEU A 330 18.47 -2.11 -3.69
N THR A 331 19.54 -2.71 -4.18
CA THR A 331 19.89 -2.70 -5.61
C THR A 331 19.51 -3.97 -6.36
N GLU A 332 19.48 -5.13 -5.69
CA GLU A 332 19.28 -6.42 -6.32
C GLU A 332 17.84 -6.94 -6.19
N THR A 333 16.98 -6.33 -5.35
CA THR A 333 15.58 -6.75 -5.19
C THR A 333 14.61 -5.66 -5.62
N SER A 334 13.41 -6.06 -6.06
CA SER A 334 12.35 -5.14 -6.49
C SER A 334 11.08 -5.34 -5.66
N TYR A 335 10.59 -4.27 -5.05
CA TYR A 335 9.42 -4.27 -4.15
C TYR A 335 8.78 -2.87 -4.12
N GLY A 336 7.58 -2.73 -3.53
CA GLY A 336 6.90 -1.44 -3.44
C GLY A 336 7.59 -0.48 -2.49
N GLY A 337 7.75 -0.86 -1.23
CA GLY A 337 8.43 -0.07 -0.21
C GLY A 337 8.97 -0.96 0.91
N GLY A 338 9.62 -0.40 1.94
CA GLY A 338 10.14 -1.25 3.01
C GLY A 338 10.92 -0.51 4.08
N CYS A 339 11.46 -1.28 5.03
CA CYS A 339 12.27 -0.75 6.11
C CYS A 339 13.59 -1.49 6.25
N ILE A 340 14.63 -0.75 6.62
CA ILE A 340 15.88 -1.30 7.13
C ILE A 340 15.81 -1.22 8.64
N ASN A 341 16.04 -2.37 9.29
CA ASN A 341 15.98 -2.53 10.75
C ASN A 341 14.63 -2.17 11.40
N ASP A 342 13.53 -2.15 10.63
CA ASP A 342 12.17 -2.04 11.14
C ASP A 342 11.17 -2.75 10.24
N THR A 343 9.88 -2.68 10.59
CA THR A 343 8.77 -3.21 9.79
C THR A 343 7.66 -2.17 9.69
N ILE A 344 6.85 -2.21 8.66
CA ILE A 344 5.61 -1.47 8.40
C ILE A 344 5.67 0.08 8.44
N ILE A 345 6.55 0.71 9.19
CA ILE A 345 6.52 2.17 9.45
C ILE A 345 6.78 3.05 8.22
N HIS A 346 7.27 2.49 7.11
CA HIS A 346 7.52 3.24 5.86
C HIS A 346 6.26 3.85 5.26
N LEU A 347 5.07 3.34 5.61
CA LEU A 347 3.78 3.87 5.17
C LEU A 347 3.27 5.05 6.04
N ALA A 348 3.84 5.25 7.23
CA ALA A 348 3.33 6.22 8.21
C ALA A 348 3.89 7.64 8.00
N THR A 349 3.96 8.10 6.75
CA THR A 349 4.44 9.44 6.40
C THR A 349 3.82 9.93 5.09
N SER A 350 3.41 11.20 5.07
CA SER A 350 2.93 11.89 3.87
C SER A 350 4.06 12.40 2.96
N GLU A 351 5.33 12.23 3.37
CA GLU A 351 6.49 12.69 2.59
C GLU A 351 7.00 11.64 1.59
N MET A 352 6.60 10.39 1.73
CA MET A 352 6.94 9.30 0.83
C MET A 352 5.67 8.68 0.25
N GLY A 353 5.69 8.37 -1.03
CA GLY A 353 4.60 7.61 -1.64
C GLY A 353 4.60 6.16 -1.19
N PHE A 354 3.42 5.60 -1.02
CA PHE A 354 3.18 4.19 -0.76
C PHE A 354 2.49 3.54 -1.96
N GLY A 355 2.95 2.39 -2.38
CA GLY A 355 2.36 1.67 -3.51
C GLY A 355 3.19 0.46 -3.93
N GLY A 356 2.53 -0.45 -4.65
CA GLY A 356 3.11 -1.70 -5.12
C GLY A 356 3.74 -1.61 -6.52
N VAL A 357 4.34 -2.72 -6.95
CA VAL A 357 4.91 -2.89 -8.29
C VAL A 357 4.59 -4.26 -8.86
N GLY A 358 4.10 -4.34 -10.10
CA GLY A 358 3.71 -5.59 -10.72
C GLY A 358 2.54 -6.27 -10.01
N ASN A 359 2.77 -7.46 -9.44
CA ASN A 359 1.70 -8.21 -8.76
C ASN A 359 1.24 -7.59 -7.43
N SER A 360 1.99 -6.64 -6.86
CA SER A 360 1.61 -5.96 -5.63
C SER A 360 0.87 -4.64 -5.85
N GLY A 361 0.78 -4.16 -7.09
CA GLY A 361 0.01 -2.97 -7.39
C GLY A 361 0.56 -2.13 -8.53
N MET A 362 -0.09 -0.98 -8.75
CA MET A 362 0.32 0.08 -9.67
C MET A 362 -0.16 1.42 -9.15
N GLY A 363 0.67 2.44 -9.28
CA GLY A 363 0.45 3.75 -8.71
C GLY A 363 1.15 3.90 -7.36
N SER A 364 1.00 5.09 -6.78
CA SER A 364 1.57 5.41 -5.46
C SER A 364 0.82 6.60 -4.90
N TYR A 365 0.46 6.57 -3.61
CA TYR A 365 -0.32 7.60 -2.95
C TYR A 365 0.34 8.00 -1.61
N HIS A 366 -0.22 8.85 -0.84
CA HIS A 366 0.19 9.67 0.31
C HIS A 366 0.82 11.00 -0.08
N GLY A 367 0.37 12.06 0.58
CA GLY A 367 0.87 13.41 0.46
C GLY A 367 0.85 13.95 -0.98
N LYS A 368 1.98 14.51 -1.40
CA LYS A 368 2.10 15.05 -2.78
C LYS A 368 1.82 14.02 -3.86
N LYS A 369 2.20 12.75 -3.64
CA LYS A 369 1.96 11.68 -4.61
C LYS A 369 0.48 11.43 -4.84
N SER A 370 -0.32 11.50 -3.78
CA SER A 370 -1.79 11.44 -3.89
C SER A 370 -2.37 12.57 -4.72
N PHE A 371 -1.98 13.81 -4.44
CA PHE A 371 -2.46 14.95 -5.22
C PHE A 371 -2.11 14.81 -6.71
N ASP A 372 -0.87 14.40 -7.01
CA ASP A 372 -0.42 14.15 -8.38
C ASP A 372 -1.21 12.96 -9.03
N LEU A 373 -1.50 11.91 -8.24
CA LEU A 373 -2.23 10.73 -8.66
C LEU A 373 -3.68 11.04 -9.05
N PHE A 374 -4.37 11.84 -8.26
CA PHE A 374 -5.77 12.23 -8.48
C PHE A 374 -5.91 13.47 -9.38
N SER A 375 -4.80 13.95 -9.98
CA SER A 375 -4.77 15.08 -10.90
C SER A 375 -4.18 14.71 -12.23
N HIS A 376 -4.77 15.22 -13.32
CA HIS A 376 -4.12 15.26 -14.62
C HIS A 376 -3.32 16.55 -14.76
N GLU A 377 -2.03 16.46 -15.07
CA GLU A 377 -1.16 17.63 -15.25
C GLU A 377 -1.18 18.10 -16.71
N LYS A 378 -1.80 19.26 -16.95
CA LYS A 378 -1.81 19.91 -18.27
C LYS A 378 -0.50 20.63 -18.53
N SER A 379 0.19 20.32 -19.62
CA SER A 379 1.38 21.02 -20.10
C SER A 379 0.98 22.15 -21.04
N ILE A 380 1.27 23.40 -20.67
CA ILE A 380 0.79 24.58 -21.37
C ILE A 380 1.98 25.44 -21.78
N VAL A 381 2.02 25.84 -23.06
CA VAL A 381 2.91 26.88 -23.58
C VAL A 381 2.08 28.12 -23.93
N LYS A 382 2.30 29.21 -23.19
CA LYS A 382 1.72 30.51 -23.49
C LYS A 382 2.65 31.31 -24.35
N LYS A 383 2.37 31.39 -25.66
CA LYS A 383 3.14 32.17 -26.64
C LYS A 383 2.71 33.64 -26.64
N SER A 384 3.66 34.54 -26.75
CA SER A 384 3.39 35.95 -26.96
C SER A 384 2.82 36.19 -28.38
N THR A 385 1.93 37.18 -28.52
CA THR A 385 1.30 37.54 -29.81
C THR A 385 2.02 38.70 -30.52
N TRP A 386 2.97 39.37 -29.86
CA TRP A 386 3.71 40.49 -30.45
C TRP A 386 4.86 40.04 -31.38
N MET A 387 5.27 38.77 -31.28
CA MET A 387 6.35 38.21 -32.10
C MET A 387 5.98 36.78 -32.56
N ASP A 388 6.28 36.50 -33.81
CA ASP A 388 6.25 35.17 -34.38
C ASP A 388 7.55 34.87 -35.13
N LEU A 389 7.88 33.58 -35.26
CA LEU A 389 9.08 33.12 -35.96
C LEU A 389 8.70 32.54 -37.32
N PRO A 390 8.85 33.33 -38.42
CA PRO A 390 8.37 32.91 -39.76
C PRO A 390 9.00 31.60 -40.23
N MET A 391 10.19 31.25 -39.72
CA MET A 391 10.93 30.05 -40.12
C MET A 391 10.22 28.73 -39.86
N ARG A 392 9.21 28.71 -38.99
CA ARG A 392 8.45 27.50 -38.66
C ARG A 392 7.31 27.18 -39.65
N TYR A 393 7.00 28.13 -40.55
CA TYR A 393 5.90 28.00 -41.52
C TYR A 393 6.41 27.66 -42.91
N HIS A 394 5.56 27.02 -43.70
CA HIS A 394 5.79 26.84 -45.11
C HIS A 394 5.73 28.17 -45.90
N PRO A 395 6.50 28.27 -47.01
CA PRO A 395 7.43 27.30 -47.57
C PRO A 395 8.79 27.31 -46.81
N TYR A 396 9.36 26.12 -46.54
CA TYR A 396 10.65 26.00 -45.87
C TYR A 396 11.81 26.39 -46.79
N LYS A 397 12.59 27.42 -46.40
CA LYS A 397 13.79 27.82 -47.08
C LYS A 397 15.00 27.08 -46.53
N LYS A 398 16.02 26.80 -47.38
CA LYS A 398 17.27 26.09 -46.94
C LYS A 398 17.97 26.76 -45.75
N PHE A 399 17.97 28.11 -45.70
CA PHE A 399 18.53 28.88 -44.60
C PHE A 399 17.81 28.62 -43.25
N ASN A 400 16.51 28.48 -43.26
CA ASN A 400 15.71 28.20 -42.05
C ASN A 400 16.11 26.88 -41.41
N GLY A 401 16.48 25.87 -42.20
CA GLY A 401 16.94 24.56 -41.68
C GLY A 401 18.25 24.63 -40.88
N LYS A 402 19.19 25.49 -41.26
CA LYS A 402 20.42 25.70 -40.49
C LYS A 402 20.14 26.39 -39.13
N LEU A 403 19.26 27.41 -39.15
CA LEU A 403 18.89 28.14 -37.92
C LEU A 403 18.15 27.24 -36.93
N ILE A 404 17.20 26.43 -37.43
CA ILE A 404 16.43 25.48 -36.59
C ILE A 404 17.36 24.46 -35.91
N ARG A 405 18.36 23.92 -36.65
CA ARG A 405 19.33 22.98 -36.07
C ARG A 405 20.19 23.59 -34.96
N MET A 406 20.42 24.90 -34.96
CA MET A 406 21.17 25.57 -33.92
C MET A 406 20.40 25.73 -32.60
N PHE A 407 19.05 25.62 -32.63
CA PHE A 407 18.19 25.77 -31.47
C PHE A 407 17.58 24.45 -30.96
N ILE A 408 17.73 23.33 -31.72
CA ILE A 408 17.16 22.02 -31.40
C ILE A 408 18.28 20.98 -31.07
N HIS A 409 19.33 21.41 -30.45
CA HIS A 409 20.40 20.53 -29.90
C HIS A 409 20.42 20.58 -28.40
#